data_28c05635a186cdd7172cab750599af35
#
_entry.id   28c05635a186cdd7172cab750599af35
#
_cell.length_a   1.000
_cell.length_b   1.000
_cell.length_c   1.000
_cell.angle_alpha   90.00
_cell.angle_beta   90.00
_cell.angle_gamma   90.00
#
_symmetry.space_group_name_H-M   'P 1'
#
loop_
_entity.id
_entity.type
_entity.pdbx_description
1 polymer ?
#
loop_
_entity_poly.entity_id
_entity_poly.type
_entity_poly.pdbx_seq_one_letter_code
_entity_poly.pdbx_strand_id
1 'polypeptide(L)'
;MTPGPDLQQLIDTIREDAASDDVLDQLGTAAGTISELTNTSDAALGYFVDRARGAGKSWVEISAVLGVSKQAAHKRFADSWTAQPALDRYTPRTKAVLTGAKEVARGMNHPFIGTEHLLLALYGQPESLATRVLLARGITEEAVAAAVAEQSPAKAAGTPRDVEAALNADNPPYTRKAAHVLQGAVAEALVLGHNYVGTEHVLLAFYRDSASVATETLTALGLDESAAWAAIRAILEEVTNGK
;
A
#
# COMPACT_ATOMS: atom_id res chain seq x y z
N MET A 1 20.42 -21.23 -2.96
CA MET A 1 20.58 -19.76 -2.95
C MET A 1 20.26 -19.28 -4.34
N THR A 2 19.19 -18.56 -4.55
CA THR A 2 18.86 -17.98 -5.87
C THR A 2 19.94 -16.94 -6.18
N PRO A 3 20.62 -16.98 -7.35
CA PRO A 3 21.56 -15.93 -7.70
C PRO A 3 20.85 -14.58 -7.69
N GLY A 4 21.50 -13.56 -7.14
CA GLY A 4 21.01 -12.18 -7.23
C GLY A 4 20.93 -11.71 -8.69
N PRO A 5 20.30 -10.55 -8.95
CA PRO A 5 20.26 -10.00 -10.29
C PRO A 5 21.69 -9.86 -10.84
N ASP A 6 21.88 -10.30 -12.09
CA ASP A 6 23.18 -10.22 -12.76
C ASP A 6 23.48 -8.75 -13.05
N LEU A 7 24.60 -8.27 -12.52
CA LEU A 7 25.04 -6.88 -12.72
C LEU A 7 25.21 -6.54 -14.22
N GLN A 8 25.73 -7.50 -15.00
CA GLN A 8 25.93 -7.27 -16.42
C GLN A 8 24.59 -7.10 -17.15
N GLN A 9 23.61 -7.95 -16.83
CA GLN A 9 22.27 -7.86 -17.38
C GLN A 9 21.60 -6.51 -17.01
N LEU A 10 21.78 -6.03 -15.78
CA LEU A 10 21.26 -4.74 -15.35
C LEU A 10 21.90 -3.58 -16.14
N ILE A 11 23.23 -3.62 -16.34
CA ILE A 11 23.95 -2.62 -17.12
C ILE A 11 23.47 -2.60 -18.58
N ASP A 12 23.28 -3.76 -19.16
CA ASP A 12 22.83 -3.89 -20.56
C ASP A 12 21.38 -3.38 -20.69
N THR A 13 20.49 -3.73 -19.77
CA THR A 13 19.11 -3.19 -19.75
C THR A 13 19.11 -1.66 -19.64
N ILE A 14 19.92 -1.08 -18.75
CA ILE A 14 20.00 0.38 -18.60
C ILE A 14 20.48 1.06 -19.90
N ARG A 15 21.43 0.46 -20.59
CA ARG A 15 21.92 0.99 -21.88
C ARG A 15 20.87 0.93 -22.98
N GLU A 16 20.12 -0.17 -23.04
CA GLU A 16 19.02 -0.35 -23.98
C GLU A 16 17.90 0.67 -23.72
N ASP A 17 17.52 0.85 -22.45
CA ASP A 17 16.47 1.79 -22.04
C ASP A 17 16.86 3.25 -22.26
N ALA A 18 18.14 3.60 -22.13
CA ALA A 18 18.62 4.95 -22.39
C ALA A 18 18.45 5.35 -23.87
N ALA A 19 18.46 4.37 -24.79
CA ALA A 19 18.33 4.55 -26.23
C ALA A 19 19.24 5.66 -26.80
N SER A 20 20.39 5.93 -26.15
CA SER A 20 21.33 7.01 -26.43
C SER A 20 22.76 6.57 -26.12
N ASP A 21 23.70 6.98 -26.96
CA ASP A 21 25.15 6.79 -26.72
C ASP A 21 25.75 7.91 -25.84
N ASP A 22 24.96 8.93 -25.48
CA ASP A 22 25.42 9.99 -24.59
C ASP A 22 25.54 9.48 -23.15
N VAL A 23 26.70 9.73 -22.56
CA VAL A 23 27.05 9.22 -21.22
C VAL A 23 26.16 9.82 -20.12
N LEU A 24 25.69 11.06 -20.28
CA LEU A 24 24.84 11.73 -19.32
C LEU A 24 23.40 11.22 -19.39
N ASP A 25 22.92 10.90 -20.60
CA ASP A 25 21.61 10.25 -20.78
C ASP A 25 21.61 8.86 -20.15
N GLN A 26 22.66 8.06 -20.41
CA GLN A 26 22.83 6.75 -19.76
C GLN A 26 22.93 6.85 -18.25
N LEU A 27 23.63 7.85 -17.72
CA LEU A 27 23.72 8.11 -16.27
C LEU A 27 22.36 8.49 -15.68
N GLY A 28 21.59 9.33 -16.39
CA GLY A 28 20.22 9.70 -15.98
C GLY A 28 19.29 8.49 -15.90
N THR A 29 19.29 7.63 -16.92
CA THR A 29 18.53 6.39 -16.95
C THR A 29 18.99 5.44 -15.84
N ALA A 30 20.31 5.27 -15.66
CA ALA A 30 20.86 4.45 -14.58
C ALA A 30 20.40 4.93 -13.21
N ALA A 31 20.44 6.25 -12.95
CA ALA A 31 20.00 6.82 -11.69
C ALA A 31 18.50 6.55 -11.41
N GLY A 32 17.65 6.66 -12.43
CA GLY A 32 16.24 6.31 -12.36
C GLY A 32 16.02 4.84 -12.02
N THR A 33 16.59 3.95 -12.81
CA THR A 33 16.46 2.48 -12.65
C THR A 33 16.99 2.02 -11.29
N ILE A 34 18.15 2.52 -10.84
CA ILE A 34 18.71 2.17 -9.53
C ILE A 34 17.83 2.72 -8.39
N SER A 35 17.25 3.91 -8.54
CA SER A 35 16.30 4.45 -7.56
C SER A 35 15.05 3.57 -7.42
N GLU A 36 14.49 3.09 -8.54
CA GLU A 36 13.35 2.17 -8.53
C GLU A 36 13.69 0.82 -7.90
N LEU A 37 14.85 0.24 -8.23
CA LEU A 37 15.32 -1.00 -7.61
C LEU A 37 15.51 -0.83 -6.09
N THR A 38 16.05 0.31 -5.67
CA THR A 38 16.24 0.63 -4.25
C THR A 38 14.89 0.73 -3.54
N ASN A 39 13.93 1.45 -4.10
CA ASN A 39 12.58 1.57 -3.54
C ASN A 39 11.88 0.21 -3.47
N THR A 40 12.04 -0.63 -4.49
CA THR A 40 11.48 -1.98 -4.51
C THR A 40 12.12 -2.87 -3.44
N SER A 41 13.45 -2.78 -3.28
CA SER A 41 14.19 -3.51 -2.26
C SER A 41 13.82 -3.07 -0.84
N ASP A 42 13.64 -1.76 -0.64
CA ASP A 42 13.21 -1.20 0.64
C ASP A 42 11.78 -1.63 1.00
N ALA A 43 10.88 -1.66 0.04
CA ALA A 43 9.52 -2.16 0.23
C ALA A 43 9.51 -3.66 0.58
N ALA A 44 10.31 -4.47 -0.12
CA ALA A 44 10.44 -5.90 0.16
C ALA A 44 11.03 -6.14 1.56
N LEU A 45 12.07 -5.40 1.93
CA LEU A 45 12.67 -5.51 3.26
C LEU A 45 11.73 -5.02 4.36
N GLY A 46 10.99 -3.94 4.10
CA GLY A 46 9.92 -3.43 4.96
C GLY A 46 8.87 -4.49 5.27
N TYR A 47 8.46 -5.27 4.27
CA TYR A 47 7.55 -6.41 4.46
C TYR A 47 8.04 -7.38 5.53
N PHE A 48 9.31 -7.81 5.47
CA PHE A 48 9.85 -8.75 6.46
C PHE A 48 10.04 -8.11 7.84
N VAL A 49 10.36 -6.81 7.89
CA VAL A 49 10.42 -6.05 9.14
C VAL A 49 9.05 -5.99 9.81
N ASP A 50 8.00 -5.72 9.05
CA ASP A 50 6.62 -5.68 9.55
C ASP A 50 6.16 -7.04 10.06
N ARG A 51 6.45 -8.12 9.32
CA ARG A 51 6.18 -9.48 9.78
C ARG A 51 6.90 -9.79 11.09
N ALA A 52 8.17 -9.40 11.22
CA ALA A 52 8.92 -9.56 12.44
C ALA A 52 8.29 -8.76 13.60
N ARG A 53 7.86 -7.52 13.34
CA ARG A 53 7.16 -6.69 14.33
C ARG A 53 5.82 -7.29 14.72
N GLY A 54 5.03 -7.77 13.77
CA GLY A 54 3.76 -8.48 14.01
C GLY A 54 3.94 -9.76 14.83
N ALA A 55 5.07 -10.43 14.69
CA ALA A 55 5.47 -11.57 15.51
C ALA A 55 6.08 -11.18 16.88
N GLY A 56 5.98 -9.90 17.29
CA GLY A 56 6.43 -9.40 18.60
C GLY A 56 7.94 -9.13 18.70
N LYS A 57 8.70 -9.18 17.59
CA LYS A 57 10.13 -8.90 17.61
C LYS A 57 10.42 -7.42 17.89
N SER A 58 11.41 -7.20 18.76
CA SER A 58 11.86 -5.85 19.13
C SER A 58 12.73 -5.22 18.03
N TRP A 59 12.84 -3.90 18.02
CA TRP A 59 13.76 -3.19 17.13
C TRP A 59 15.23 -3.57 17.36
N VAL A 60 15.59 -4.05 18.56
CA VAL A 60 16.94 -4.54 18.86
C VAL A 60 17.22 -5.85 18.11
N GLU A 61 16.29 -6.80 18.16
CA GLU A 61 16.41 -8.07 17.43
C GLU A 61 16.44 -7.84 15.92
N ILE A 62 15.54 -6.99 15.40
CA ILE A 62 15.47 -6.67 13.97
C ILE A 62 16.77 -6.00 13.50
N SER A 63 17.26 -5.00 14.22
CA SER A 63 18.50 -4.30 13.85
C SER A 63 19.72 -5.22 13.86
N ALA A 64 19.79 -6.17 14.79
CA ALA A 64 20.85 -7.16 14.84
C ALA A 64 20.86 -8.06 13.59
N VAL A 65 19.69 -8.49 13.11
CA VAL A 65 19.56 -9.29 11.88
C VAL A 65 19.92 -8.46 10.64
N LEU A 66 19.53 -7.17 10.61
CA LEU A 66 19.80 -6.28 9.49
C LEU A 66 21.25 -5.77 9.45
N GLY A 67 22.05 -6.02 10.48
CA GLY A 67 23.44 -5.54 10.57
C GLY A 67 23.54 -4.01 10.69
N VAL A 68 22.53 -3.34 11.23
CA VAL A 68 22.50 -1.88 11.41
C VAL A 68 22.21 -1.49 12.85
N SER A 69 22.41 -0.23 13.21
CA SER A 69 22.02 0.23 14.56
C SER A 69 20.50 0.23 14.72
N LYS A 70 20.02 0.09 15.98
CA LYS A 70 18.60 0.20 16.32
C LYS A 70 17.99 1.51 15.78
N GLN A 71 18.72 2.62 15.91
CA GLN A 71 18.27 3.91 15.42
C GLN A 71 18.17 3.94 13.89
N ALA A 72 19.13 3.35 13.18
CA ALA A 72 19.11 3.26 11.72
C ALA A 72 17.96 2.37 11.23
N ALA A 73 17.75 1.20 11.84
CA ALA A 73 16.61 0.34 11.54
C ALA A 73 15.28 1.07 11.79
N HIS A 74 15.14 1.71 12.96
CA HIS A 74 13.96 2.45 13.32
C HIS A 74 13.72 3.62 12.35
N LYS A 75 14.73 4.44 12.06
CA LYS A 75 14.63 5.54 11.11
C LYS A 75 14.24 5.08 9.71
N ARG A 76 14.86 4.00 9.21
CA ARG A 76 14.59 3.48 7.87
C ARG A 76 13.20 2.87 7.75
N PHE A 77 12.72 2.16 8.77
CA PHE A 77 11.49 1.35 8.70
C PHE A 77 10.35 1.82 9.62
N ALA A 78 10.60 2.68 10.61
CA ALA A 78 9.55 3.28 11.43
C ALA A 78 9.18 4.69 10.99
N ASP A 79 10.14 5.44 10.43
CA ASP A 79 9.96 6.81 9.94
C ASP A 79 9.79 6.89 8.42
N SER A 80 9.91 5.76 7.70
CA SER A 80 9.57 5.67 6.26
C SER A 80 8.10 6.00 5.95
N TRP A 81 7.33 6.25 6.99
CA TRP A 81 5.94 6.70 6.98
C TRP A 81 5.71 8.07 6.32
N THR A 82 6.75 8.88 6.15
CA THR A 82 6.67 10.21 5.51
C THR A 82 7.01 10.19 4.02
N ALA A 83 7.61 9.11 3.52
CA ALA A 83 7.86 8.96 2.09
C ALA A 83 6.53 8.58 1.42
N GLN A 84 6.06 9.43 0.50
CA GLN A 84 4.95 9.05 -0.38
C GLN A 84 5.34 7.76 -1.12
N PRO A 85 4.45 6.76 -1.17
CA PRO A 85 4.69 5.61 -2.03
C PRO A 85 4.88 6.11 -3.47
N ALA A 86 5.87 5.57 -4.16
CA ALA A 86 6.03 5.84 -5.58
C ALA A 86 4.76 5.36 -6.30
N LEU A 87 3.88 6.30 -6.66
CA LEU A 87 2.56 5.99 -7.24
C LEU A 87 2.66 5.55 -8.70
N ASP A 88 3.85 5.52 -9.29
CA ASP A 88 4.06 5.21 -10.70
C ASP A 88 3.58 3.80 -11.06
N ARG A 89 3.72 2.86 -10.14
CA ARG A 89 3.23 1.48 -10.30
C ARG A 89 1.75 1.27 -9.96
N TYR A 90 1.09 2.29 -9.40
CA TYR A 90 -0.32 2.19 -9.05
C TYR A 90 -1.19 2.25 -10.29
N THR A 91 -2.10 1.28 -10.41
CA THR A 91 -3.04 1.28 -11.54
C THR A 91 -3.93 2.53 -11.52
N PRO A 92 -4.50 2.92 -12.66
CA PRO A 92 -5.45 4.04 -12.70
C PRO A 92 -6.60 3.89 -11.71
N ARG A 93 -7.12 2.67 -11.52
CA ARG A 93 -8.17 2.39 -10.54
C ARG A 93 -7.68 2.59 -9.11
N THR A 94 -6.47 2.14 -8.79
CA THR A 94 -5.90 2.35 -7.45
C THR A 94 -5.64 3.83 -7.18
N LYS A 95 -5.16 4.59 -8.17
CA LYS A 95 -5.03 6.05 -8.05
C LYS A 95 -6.39 6.73 -7.83
N ALA A 96 -7.44 6.25 -8.50
CA ALA A 96 -8.80 6.73 -8.28
C ALA A 96 -9.30 6.43 -6.86
N VAL A 97 -8.94 5.28 -6.27
CA VAL A 97 -9.22 4.98 -4.85
C VAL A 97 -8.54 5.98 -3.92
N LEU A 98 -7.28 6.36 -4.18
CA LEU A 98 -6.59 7.37 -3.37
C LEU A 98 -7.28 8.73 -3.43
N THR A 99 -7.74 9.12 -4.62
CA THR A 99 -8.53 10.35 -4.80
C THR A 99 -9.88 10.24 -4.08
N GLY A 100 -10.57 9.10 -4.23
CA GLY A 100 -11.84 8.83 -3.56
C GLY A 100 -11.72 8.84 -2.03
N ALA A 101 -10.62 8.31 -1.47
CA ALA A 101 -10.37 8.33 -0.04
C ALA A 101 -10.29 9.76 0.53
N LYS A 102 -9.78 10.69 -0.25
CA LYS A 102 -9.77 12.12 0.07
C LYS A 102 -11.19 12.70 0.15
N GLU A 103 -12.05 12.32 -0.81
CA GLU A 103 -13.45 12.75 -0.81
C GLU A 103 -14.24 12.12 0.36
N VAL A 104 -14.00 10.84 0.66
CA VAL A 104 -14.60 10.18 1.83
C VAL A 104 -14.17 10.88 3.12
N ALA A 105 -12.88 11.18 3.29
CA ALA A 105 -12.38 11.92 4.45
C ALA A 105 -13.02 13.30 4.59
N ARG A 106 -13.20 14.00 3.44
CA ARG A 106 -13.91 15.29 3.38
C ARG A 106 -15.36 15.13 3.84
N GLY A 107 -16.08 14.13 3.32
CA GLY A 107 -17.48 13.83 3.69
C GLY A 107 -17.65 13.49 5.18
N MET A 108 -16.64 12.84 5.78
CA MET A 108 -16.59 12.54 7.20
C MET A 108 -16.05 13.70 8.06
N ASN A 109 -15.70 14.81 7.46
CA ASN A 109 -15.10 15.98 8.11
C ASN A 109 -13.80 15.64 8.86
N HIS A 110 -12.97 14.77 8.28
CA HIS A 110 -11.66 14.38 8.81
C HIS A 110 -10.54 15.13 8.09
N PRO A 111 -9.60 15.77 8.81
CA PRO A 111 -8.47 16.50 8.22
C PRO A 111 -7.31 15.58 7.81
N PHE A 112 -7.52 14.27 7.77
CA PHE A 112 -6.52 13.25 7.43
C PHE A 112 -7.18 12.06 6.72
N ILE A 113 -6.40 11.29 5.98
CA ILE A 113 -6.85 10.09 5.29
C ILE A 113 -6.42 8.87 6.12
N GLY A 114 -7.40 8.15 6.68
CA GLY A 114 -7.21 6.90 7.43
C GLY A 114 -7.46 5.66 6.58
N THR A 115 -7.27 4.49 7.18
CA THR A 115 -7.52 3.19 6.53
C THR A 115 -9.00 2.98 6.21
N GLU A 116 -9.89 3.51 7.02
CA GLU A 116 -11.34 3.52 6.81
C GLU A 116 -11.73 4.27 5.53
N HIS A 117 -11.07 5.40 5.26
CA HIS A 117 -11.33 6.19 4.05
C HIS A 117 -10.85 5.46 2.80
N LEU A 118 -9.70 4.77 2.87
CA LEU A 118 -9.20 3.92 1.79
C LEU A 118 -10.15 2.74 1.54
N LEU A 119 -10.65 2.10 2.59
CA LEU A 119 -11.58 0.97 2.49
C LEU A 119 -12.90 1.39 1.84
N LEU A 120 -13.51 2.47 2.29
CA LEU A 120 -14.74 3.00 1.70
C LEU A 120 -14.53 3.45 0.25
N ALA A 121 -13.40 4.05 -0.07
CA ALA A 121 -13.09 4.51 -1.42
C ALA A 121 -12.94 3.37 -2.45
N LEU A 122 -12.72 2.12 -2.02
CA LEU A 122 -12.71 0.97 -2.92
C LEU A 122 -14.04 0.84 -3.68
N TYR A 123 -15.16 1.10 -3.03
CA TYR A 123 -16.49 0.98 -3.63
C TYR A 123 -16.75 2.00 -4.75
N GLY A 124 -16.01 3.09 -4.80
CA GLY A 124 -15.97 3.99 -5.95
C GLY A 124 -15.38 3.38 -7.23
N GLN A 125 -14.86 2.15 -7.15
CA GLN A 125 -14.32 1.39 -8.28
C GLN A 125 -14.99 0.00 -8.37
N PRO A 126 -16.27 -0.10 -8.78
CA PRO A 126 -17.06 -1.34 -8.69
C PRO A 126 -16.45 -2.50 -9.50
N GLU A 127 -15.78 -2.20 -10.60
CA GLU A 127 -15.11 -3.19 -11.44
C GLU A 127 -13.70 -3.57 -10.95
N SER A 128 -13.26 -3.04 -9.81
CA SER A 128 -11.95 -3.38 -9.26
C SER A 128 -11.97 -4.77 -8.59
N LEU A 129 -10.84 -5.45 -8.58
CA LEU A 129 -10.75 -6.79 -7.97
C LEU A 129 -11.10 -6.74 -6.48
N ALA A 130 -10.63 -5.73 -5.76
CA ALA A 130 -10.97 -5.56 -4.34
C ALA A 130 -12.48 -5.44 -4.12
N THR A 131 -13.16 -4.57 -4.85
CA THR A 131 -14.60 -4.35 -4.70
C THR A 131 -15.40 -5.57 -5.08
N ARG A 132 -15.00 -6.27 -6.16
CA ARG A 132 -15.63 -7.53 -6.56
C ARG A 132 -15.50 -8.60 -5.46
N VAL A 133 -14.34 -8.72 -4.80
CA VAL A 133 -14.15 -9.62 -3.66
C VAL A 133 -15.08 -9.25 -2.52
N LEU A 134 -15.14 -7.98 -2.15
CA LEU A 134 -16.01 -7.49 -1.05
C LEU A 134 -17.48 -7.79 -1.34
N LEU A 135 -17.96 -7.42 -2.51
CA LEU A 135 -19.36 -7.63 -2.92
C LEU A 135 -19.72 -9.12 -3.04
N ALA A 136 -18.82 -9.96 -3.58
CA ALA A 136 -19.03 -11.41 -3.67
C ALA A 136 -19.14 -12.07 -2.28
N ARG A 137 -18.60 -11.44 -1.24
CA ARG A 137 -18.73 -11.87 0.16
C ARG A 137 -19.90 -11.21 0.89
N GLY A 138 -20.73 -10.45 0.18
CA GLY A 138 -21.86 -9.72 0.77
C GLY A 138 -21.45 -8.51 1.63
N ILE A 139 -20.19 -8.08 1.55
CA ILE A 139 -19.68 -6.92 2.27
C ILE A 139 -19.98 -5.69 1.41
N THR A 140 -21.09 -5.03 1.70
CA THR A 140 -21.55 -3.85 0.95
C THR A 140 -20.94 -2.57 1.51
N GLU A 141 -20.99 -1.50 0.72
CA GLU A 141 -20.53 -0.18 1.15
C GLU A 141 -21.26 0.29 2.41
N GLU A 142 -22.58 0.07 2.48
CA GLU A 142 -23.41 0.45 3.63
C GLU A 142 -23.01 -0.31 4.89
N ALA A 143 -22.71 -1.61 4.76
CA ALA A 143 -22.26 -2.44 5.89
C ALA A 143 -20.91 -1.94 6.41
N VAL A 144 -19.98 -1.62 5.51
CA VAL A 144 -18.67 -1.06 5.87
C VAL A 144 -18.83 0.31 6.51
N ALA A 145 -19.65 1.19 5.93
CA ALA A 145 -19.90 2.53 6.47
C ALA A 145 -20.49 2.48 7.88
N ALA A 146 -21.46 1.59 8.12
CA ALA A 146 -22.04 1.37 9.44
C ALA A 146 -21.01 0.90 10.46
N ALA A 147 -20.19 -0.11 10.10
CA ALA A 147 -19.16 -0.64 10.99
C ALA A 147 -18.05 0.38 11.28
N VAL A 148 -17.65 1.17 10.29
CA VAL A 148 -16.69 2.28 10.46
C VAL A 148 -17.24 3.34 11.41
N ALA A 149 -18.53 3.70 11.28
CA ALA A 149 -19.16 4.69 12.15
C ALA A 149 -19.20 4.26 13.63
N GLU A 150 -19.32 2.97 13.89
CA GLU A 150 -19.26 2.43 15.24
C GLU A 150 -17.86 2.48 15.86
N GLN A 151 -16.83 2.27 15.04
CA GLN A 151 -15.42 2.22 15.48
C GLN A 151 -14.74 3.59 15.54
N SER A 152 -15.18 4.52 14.70
CA SER A 152 -14.66 5.89 14.63
C SER A 152 -15.70 6.91 15.11
N PRO A 153 -15.98 6.98 16.41
CA PRO A 153 -16.87 8.01 16.91
C PRO A 153 -16.27 9.39 16.62
N ALA A 154 -17.12 10.36 16.32
CA ALA A 154 -16.89 11.71 15.80
C ALA A 154 -15.82 12.60 16.49
N LYS A 155 -14.88 12.03 17.23
CA LYS A 155 -13.81 12.74 17.98
C LYS A 155 -12.73 13.37 17.10
N ALA A 156 -12.68 13.04 15.83
CA ALA A 156 -11.65 13.52 14.92
C ALA A 156 -12.13 14.62 13.96
N ALA A 157 -13.38 15.08 14.10
CA ALA A 157 -13.92 16.12 13.25
C ALA A 157 -13.16 17.44 13.43
N GLY A 158 -12.53 17.88 12.36
CA GLY A 158 -11.93 19.22 12.26
C GLY A 158 -12.99 20.28 11.95
N THR A 159 -12.59 21.56 11.95
CA THR A 159 -13.48 22.56 11.32
C THR A 159 -13.47 22.35 9.81
N PRO A 160 -14.57 22.63 9.08
CA PRO A 160 -14.62 22.45 7.63
C PRO A 160 -13.47 23.17 6.90
N ARG A 161 -13.02 24.31 7.40
CA ARG A 161 -11.91 25.07 6.83
C ARG A 161 -10.57 24.36 7.02
N ASP A 162 -10.33 23.76 8.19
CA ASP A 162 -9.10 23.03 8.48
C ASP A 162 -9.02 21.75 7.66
N VAL A 163 -10.16 21.06 7.51
CA VAL A 163 -10.29 19.86 6.67
C VAL A 163 -9.95 20.18 5.22
N GLU A 164 -10.53 21.23 4.67
CA GLU A 164 -10.31 21.64 3.28
C GLU A 164 -8.86 22.04 3.04
N ALA A 165 -8.26 22.82 3.96
CA ALA A 165 -6.87 23.22 3.88
C ALA A 165 -5.92 22.00 3.93
N ALA A 166 -6.18 21.05 4.82
CA ALA A 166 -5.35 19.85 4.96
C ALA A 166 -5.47 18.93 3.74
N LEU A 167 -6.69 18.67 3.27
CA LEU A 167 -6.91 17.72 2.17
C LEU A 167 -6.53 18.27 0.79
N ASN A 168 -6.52 19.58 0.59
CA ASN A 168 -6.10 20.20 -0.66
C ASN A 168 -4.61 20.51 -0.73
N ALA A 169 -3.85 20.22 0.30
CA ALA A 169 -2.39 20.28 0.23
C ALA A 169 -1.87 19.33 -0.89
N ASP A 170 -0.73 19.68 -1.50
CA ASP A 170 -0.06 18.85 -2.51
C ASP A 170 0.24 17.45 -1.96
N ASN A 171 0.40 17.35 -0.65
CA ASN A 171 0.64 16.12 0.09
C ASN A 171 -0.44 15.97 1.18
N PRO A 172 -1.62 15.38 0.89
CA PRO A 172 -2.65 15.22 1.88
C PRO A 172 -2.17 14.31 3.03
N PRO A 173 -2.52 14.65 4.28
CA PRO A 173 -2.00 13.94 5.45
C PRO A 173 -2.66 12.57 5.58
N TYR A 174 -1.92 11.52 5.24
CA TYR A 174 -2.30 10.15 5.59
C TYR A 174 -2.00 9.87 7.06
N THR A 175 -2.89 9.14 7.73
CA THR A 175 -2.54 8.57 9.03
C THR A 175 -1.36 7.59 8.84
N ARG A 176 -0.61 7.35 9.91
CA ARG A 176 0.49 6.38 9.89
C ARG A 176 0.02 5.02 9.34
N LYS A 177 -1.14 4.54 9.81
CA LYS A 177 -1.71 3.26 9.36
C LYS A 177 -2.07 3.26 7.89
N ALA A 178 -2.67 4.33 7.38
CA ALA A 178 -3.00 4.44 5.96
C ALA A 178 -1.73 4.51 5.07
N ALA A 179 -0.72 5.27 5.48
CA ALA A 179 0.56 5.28 4.78
C ALA A 179 1.21 3.89 4.74
N HIS A 180 1.12 3.14 5.86
CA HIS A 180 1.60 1.76 5.94
C HIS A 180 0.86 0.81 4.99
N VAL A 181 -0.46 0.95 4.87
CA VAL A 181 -1.24 0.18 3.89
C VAL A 181 -0.74 0.45 2.46
N LEU A 182 -0.51 1.71 2.11
CA LEU A 182 -0.03 2.04 0.76
C LEU A 182 1.36 1.46 0.48
N GLN A 183 2.30 1.55 1.41
CA GLN A 183 3.60 0.90 1.27
C GLN A 183 3.48 -0.63 1.23
N GLY A 184 2.63 -1.18 2.11
CA GLY A 184 2.33 -2.61 2.17
C GLY A 184 1.75 -3.15 0.87
N ALA A 185 0.92 -2.38 0.17
CA ALA A 185 0.35 -2.78 -1.11
C ALA A 185 1.41 -3.07 -2.19
N VAL A 186 2.53 -2.35 -2.17
CA VAL A 186 3.68 -2.65 -3.06
C VAL A 186 4.26 -4.02 -2.72
N ALA A 187 4.39 -4.34 -1.45
CA ALA A 187 4.91 -5.63 -1.03
C ALA A 187 3.95 -6.79 -1.34
N GLU A 188 2.62 -6.58 -1.21
CA GLU A 188 1.63 -7.58 -1.63
C GLU A 188 1.68 -7.82 -3.15
N ALA A 189 1.91 -6.78 -3.95
CA ALA A 189 2.13 -6.93 -5.38
C ALA A 189 3.34 -7.83 -5.69
N LEU A 190 4.45 -7.62 -5.01
CA LEU A 190 5.65 -8.45 -5.16
C LEU A 190 5.40 -9.91 -4.75
N VAL A 191 4.65 -10.15 -3.67
CA VAL A 191 4.28 -11.51 -3.23
C VAL A 191 3.44 -12.23 -4.30
N LEU A 192 2.57 -11.51 -5.00
CA LEU A 192 1.77 -12.04 -6.10
C LEU A 192 2.52 -12.09 -7.45
N GLY A 193 3.78 -11.62 -7.50
CA GLY A 193 4.56 -11.57 -8.74
C GLY A 193 4.10 -10.51 -9.73
N HIS A 194 3.40 -9.47 -9.25
CA HIS A 194 2.89 -8.39 -10.09
C HIS A 194 3.87 -7.21 -10.12
N ASN A 195 4.01 -6.58 -11.29
CA ASN A 195 4.80 -5.37 -11.49
C ASN A 195 3.97 -4.07 -11.37
N TYR A 196 2.72 -4.19 -10.94
CA TYR A 196 1.78 -3.08 -10.72
C TYR A 196 1.11 -3.21 -9.35
N VAL A 197 0.61 -2.11 -8.82
CA VAL A 197 -0.17 -2.09 -7.56
C VAL A 197 -1.64 -1.85 -7.89
N GLY A 198 -2.41 -2.92 -7.84
CA GLY A 198 -3.87 -2.91 -8.02
C GLY A 198 -4.61 -2.75 -6.69
N THR A 199 -5.92 -2.62 -6.77
CA THR A 199 -6.81 -2.48 -5.60
C THR A 199 -6.79 -3.72 -4.71
N GLU A 200 -6.58 -4.91 -5.27
CA GLU A 200 -6.41 -6.17 -4.58
C GLU A 200 -5.22 -6.14 -3.61
N HIS A 201 -4.12 -5.49 -4.02
CA HIS A 201 -2.94 -5.34 -3.16
C HIS A 201 -3.22 -4.39 -1.99
N VAL A 202 -4.02 -3.33 -2.20
CA VAL A 202 -4.47 -2.44 -1.13
C VAL A 202 -5.36 -3.20 -0.15
N LEU A 203 -6.29 -4.04 -0.64
CA LEU A 203 -7.16 -4.87 0.20
C LEU A 203 -6.34 -5.84 1.07
N LEU A 204 -5.34 -6.52 0.50
CA LEU A 204 -4.45 -7.40 1.27
C LEU A 204 -3.61 -6.63 2.28
N ALA A 205 -3.14 -5.44 1.92
CA ALA A 205 -2.28 -4.64 2.77
C ALA A 205 -2.98 -4.11 4.04
N PHE A 206 -4.32 -4.05 4.08
CA PHE A 206 -5.03 -3.70 5.32
C PHE A 206 -4.66 -4.65 6.46
N TYR A 207 -4.54 -5.94 6.20
CA TYR A 207 -4.26 -6.97 7.21
C TYR A 207 -2.86 -6.92 7.82
N ARG A 208 -1.97 -6.06 7.31
CA ARG A 208 -0.63 -5.86 7.89
C ARG A 208 -0.65 -5.17 9.26
N ASP A 209 -1.73 -4.48 9.57
CA ASP A 209 -1.98 -3.91 10.90
C ASP A 209 -3.34 -4.38 11.40
N SER A 210 -3.33 -5.39 12.27
CA SER A 210 -4.54 -5.98 12.86
C SER A 210 -5.38 -5.01 13.66
N ALA A 211 -4.80 -3.90 14.12
CA ALA A 211 -5.48 -2.85 14.88
C ALA A 211 -5.90 -1.65 14.00
N SER A 212 -5.83 -1.77 12.68
CA SER A 212 -6.35 -0.72 11.79
C SER A 212 -7.86 -0.79 11.70
N VAL A 213 -8.53 0.36 11.55
CA VAL A 213 -10.00 0.41 11.40
C VAL A 213 -10.46 -0.44 10.23
N ALA A 214 -9.75 -0.42 9.10
CA ALA A 214 -10.09 -1.25 7.95
C ALA A 214 -10.03 -2.75 8.27
N THR A 215 -8.97 -3.21 8.95
CA THR A 215 -8.81 -4.62 9.30
C THR A 215 -9.86 -5.09 10.29
N GLU A 216 -10.10 -4.30 11.35
CA GLU A 216 -11.11 -4.59 12.35
C GLU A 216 -12.51 -4.65 11.70
N THR A 217 -12.83 -3.69 10.82
CA THR A 217 -14.09 -3.65 10.07
C THR A 217 -14.25 -4.90 9.19
N LEU A 218 -13.25 -5.22 8.36
CA LEU A 218 -13.32 -6.37 7.46
C LEU A 218 -13.45 -7.69 8.22
N THR A 219 -12.70 -7.84 9.32
CA THR A 219 -12.75 -9.02 10.17
C THR A 219 -14.11 -9.15 10.85
N ALA A 220 -14.67 -8.06 11.36
CA ALA A 220 -16.01 -8.06 11.96
C ALA A 220 -17.11 -8.40 10.95
N LEU A 221 -16.92 -8.05 9.68
CA LEU A 221 -17.81 -8.40 8.57
C LEU A 221 -17.54 -9.79 7.97
N GLY A 222 -16.65 -10.57 8.58
CA GLY A 222 -16.40 -11.98 8.20
C GLY A 222 -15.36 -12.17 7.10
N LEU A 223 -14.54 -11.16 6.79
CA LEU A 223 -13.42 -11.28 5.87
C LEU A 223 -12.10 -11.14 6.64
N ASP A 224 -11.57 -12.26 7.09
CA ASP A 224 -10.22 -12.31 7.65
C ASP A 224 -9.13 -12.36 6.55
N GLU A 225 -7.86 -12.24 6.94
CA GLU A 225 -6.72 -12.24 6.03
C GLU A 225 -6.70 -13.48 5.13
N SER A 226 -6.91 -14.67 5.68
CA SER A 226 -6.89 -15.93 4.94
C SER A 226 -7.99 -16.00 3.89
N ALA A 227 -9.19 -15.57 4.26
CA ALA A 227 -10.34 -15.51 3.36
C ALA A 227 -10.15 -14.47 2.25
N ALA A 228 -9.54 -13.32 2.55
CA ALA A 228 -9.22 -12.28 1.57
C ALA A 228 -8.19 -12.81 0.55
N TRP A 229 -7.11 -13.43 1.01
CA TRP A 229 -6.12 -14.07 0.15
C TRP A 229 -6.73 -15.14 -0.77
N ALA A 230 -7.56 -16.03 -0.21
CA ALA A 230 -8.22 -17.08 -0.99
C ALA A 230 -9.14 -16.49 -2.06
N ALA A 231 -9.92 -15.48 -1.72
CA ALA A 231 -10.85 -14.84 -2.65
C ALA A 231 -10.12 -14.09 -3.79
N ILE A 232 -9.04 -13.37 -3.47
CA ILE A 232 -8.25 -12.67 -4.49
C ILE A 232 -7.59 -13.66 -5.44
N ARG A 233 -6.98 -14.74 -4.93
CA ARG A 233 -6.39 -15.79 -5.79
C ARG A 233 -7.40 -16.40 -6.73
N ALA A 234 -8.59 -16.74 -6.23
CA ALA A 234 -9.65 -17.33 -7.06
C ALA A 234 -10.04 -16.40 -8.23
N ILE A 235 -10.24 -15.10 -7.96
CA ILE A 235 -10.56 -14.15 -9.03
C ILE A 235 -9.40 -13.97 -10.02
N LEU A 236 -8.15 -13.93 -9.53
CA LEU A 236 -6.98 -13.83 -10.41
C LEU A 236 -6.85 -15.04 -11.32
N GLU A 237 -7.13 -16.25 -10.83
CA GLU A 237 -7.16 -17.49 -11.63
C GLU A 237 -8.27 -17.43 -12.68
N GLU A 238 -9.47 -16.96 -12.34
CA GLU A 238 -10.57 -16.78 -13.31
C GLU A 238 -10.17 -15.82 -14.44
N VAL A 239 -9.57 -14.68 -14.10
CA VAL A 239 -9.13 -13.67 -15.09
C VAL A 239 -8.02 -14.22 -15.99
N THR A 240 -7.15 -15.07 -15.46
CA THR A 240 -6.05 -15.66 -16.22
C THR A 240 -6.53 -16.79 -17.12
N ASN A 241 -7.47 -17.62 -16.66
CA ASN A 241 -8.00 -18.77 -17.39
C ASN A 241 -9.10 -18.39 -18.39
N GLY A 242 -9.69 -17.20 -18.25
CA GLY A 242 -10.73 -16.68 -19.14
C GLY A 242 -10.20 -15.97 -20.41
N LYS A 243 -8.89 -15.99 -20.61
CA LYS A 243 -8.20 -15.52 -21.84
C LYS A 243 -7.80 -16.72 -22.69
#